data_d12007735b0f0a0fe12cc2dc23de7f2f
#
_entry.id   d12007735b0f0a0fe12cc2dc23de7f2f
#
_cell.length_a   1.000
_cell.length_b   1.000
_cell.length_c   1.000
_cell.angle_alpha   90.00
_cell.angle_beta   90.00
_cell.angle_gamma   90.00
#
_symmetry.space_group_name_H-M   'P 1'
#
loop_
_entity.id
_entity.type
_entity.pdbx_description
1 polymer ?
#
loop_
_entity_poly.entity_id
_entity_poly.type
_entity_poly.pdbx_seq_one_letter_code
_entity_poly.pdbx_strand_id
1 'polypeptide(L)'
;MGDFPLMTDAGTFVINGAERAIVSQLVRSPGVFYGDAKDKVGNDLYSATMNPNRGAWLEYETDASDVFYVRIDKNRKLPVTVLCRALGLSTNEDILNFFGDDERILATLEKDTTKNQEEGLLEVYRKLRPGEPPTVESATSQINMLFFDPRRYDLSRFGRYKMNKKLSLARRITGQVAAENVVAPLTGEILIEAGAKITRELAEKADNAGVNLVELKLDDPMKEESRKIKVITNGCVDAQGFFSFDVKECGINERCSFDEIKKILDTTSDVEEQKEMLRRNHDQLIGRTVTVADILASINYLNGLGHNIGTTDDIDHLGNRRIRSVGELLQI
;
A
#
# COMPACT_ATOMS: atom_id res chain seq x y z
N MET A 1 1.15 30.65 -21.25
CA MET A 1 0.20 30.67 -20.11
C MET A 1 -0.75 31.83 -20.38
N GLY A 2 -2.07 31.60 -20.15
CA GLY A 2 -3.07 32.69 -20.27
C GLY A 2 -3.23 33.45 -18.95
N ASP A 3 -4.02 34.51 -18.98
CA ASP A 3 -4.37 35.27 -17.79
C ASP A 3 -5.36 34.50 -16.92
N PHE A 4 -5.15 34.54 -15.62
CA PHE A 4 -6.07 33.95 -14.65
C PHE A 4 -7.06 35.05 -14.20
N PRO A 5 -8.38 34.82 -14.27
CA PRO A 5 -9.35 35.83 -13.86
C PRO A 5 -9.24 36.12 -12.35
N LEU A 6 -9.35 37.38 -11.98
CA LEU A 6 -9.44 37.77 -10.57
C LEU A 6 -10.76 37.33 -9.95
N MET A 7 -10.71 36.92 -8.70
CA MET A 7 -11.91 36.65 -7.93
C MET A 7 -12.58 37.96 -7.52
N THR A 8 -13.90 38.05 -7.70
CA THR A 8 -14.70 39.18 -7.25
C THR A 8 -14.87 39.20 -5.73
N ASP A 9 -15.32 40.29 -5.16
CA ASP A 9 -15.62 40.40 -3.72
C ASP A 9 -16.72 39.42 -3.26
N ALA A 10 -17.59 38.98 -4.21
CA ALA A 10 -18.61 37.95 -3.95
C ALA A 10 -18.08 36.51 -4.02
N GLY A 11 -16.78 36.30 -4.28
CA GLY A 11 -16.16 34.96 -4.39
C GLY A 11 -16.41 34.26 -5.73
N THR A 12 -16.72 35.03 -6.78
CA THR A 12 -16.99 34.53 -8.13
C THR A 12 -15.91 34.94 -9.11
N PHE A 13 -15.91 34.33 -10.30
CA PHE A 13 -15.00 34.63 -11.41
C PHE A 13 -15.82 35.02 -12.65
N VAL A 14 -15.43 36.06 -13.34
CA VAL A 14 -16.05 36.43 -14.63
C VAL A 14 -15.33 35.71 -15.75
N ILE A 15 -16.00 34.73 -16.36
CA ILE A 15 -15.47 33.93 -17.47
C ILE A 15 -16.41 34.02 -18.66
N ASN A 16 -15.89 34.51 -19.80
CA ASN A 16 -16.68 34.77 -21.03
C ASN A 16 -17.93 35.61 -20.77
N GLY A 17 -17.80 36.67 -19.95
CA GLY A 17 -18.89 37.57 -19.63
C GLY A 17 -19.94 37.05 -18.64
N ALA A 18 -19.78 35.80 -18.14
CA ALA A 18 -20.67 35.21 -17.14
C ALA A 18 -19.97 35.09 -15.79
N GLU A 19 -20.67 35.47 -14.73
CA GLU A 19 -20.22 35.28 -13.36
C GLU A 19 -20.39 33.82 -12.94
N ARG A 20 -19.30 33.18 -12.51
CA ARG A 20 -19.25 31.77 -12.17
C ARG A 20 -18.64 31.59 -10.79
N ALA A 21 -19.22 30.69 -10.00
CA ALA A 21 -18.68 30.26 -8.72
C ALA A 21 -18.05 28.87 -8.86
N ILE A 22 -16.92 28.63 -8.16
CA ILE A 22 -16.32 27.30 -8.04
C ILE A 22 -17.01 26.60 -6.88
N VAL A 23 -17.62 25.45 -7.18
CA VAL A 23 -18.32 24.63 -6.18
C VAL A 23 -17.35 23.61 -5.61
N SER A 24 -17.31 23.49 -4.28
CA SER A 24 -16.54 22.44 -3.60
C SER A 24 -16.98 21.05 -4.08
N GLN A 25 -16.03 20.17 -4.30
CA GLN A 25 -16.26 18.81 -4.82
C GLN A 25 -16.04 17.77 -3.75
N LEU A 26 -16.96 16.81 -3.64
CA LEU A 26 -16.80 15.63 -2.82
C LEU A 26 -16.16 14.52 -3.66
N VAL A 27 -14.93 14.15 -3.31
CA VAL A 27 -14.13 13.13 -4.00
C VAL A 27 -13.80 11.97 -3.08
N ARG A 28 -13.39 10.83 -3.63
CA ARG A 28 -12.83 9.73 -2.83
C ARG A 28 -11.52 10.19 -2.20
N SER A 29 -11.33 9.90 -0.91
CA SER A 29 -10.05 10.16 -0.23
C SER A 29 -8.92 9.37 -0.88
N PRO A 30 -7.70 9.91 -0.96
CA PRO A 30 -6.55 9.11 -1.35
C PRO A 30 -6.26 8.02 -0.32
N GLY A 31 -5.70 6.89 -0.77
CA GLY A 31 -5.39 5.72 0.03
C GLY A 31 -5.70 4.41 -0.69
N VAL A 32 -5.73 3.31 0.05
CA VAL A 32 -6.13 2.00 -0.46
C VAL A 32 -7.47 1.60 0.16
N PHE A 33 -8.40 1.13 -0.68
CA PHE A 33 -9.76 0.74 -0.30
C PHE A 33 -10.07 -0.64 -0.85
N TYR A 34 -10.68 -1.47 -0.03
CA TYR A 34 -11.03 -2.85 -0.35
C TYR A 34 -12.54 -3.00 -0.41
N GLY A 35 -13.01 -3.69 -1.42
CA GLY A 35 -14.42 -4.02 -1.62
C GLY A 35 -14.62 -5.51 -1.80
N ASP A 36 -15.84 -5.96 -1.53
CA ASP A 36 -16.33 -7.28 -1.81
C ASP A 36 -17.55 -7.23 -2.72
N ALA A 37 -17.70 -8.25 -3.52
CA ALA A 37 -18.87 -8.44 -4.39
C ALA A 37 -19.14 -9.94 -4.54
N LYS A 38 -20.36 -10.30 -4.90
CA LYS A 38 -20.69 -11.69 -5.24
C LYS A 38 -20.80 -11.84 -6.74
N ASP A 39 -20.25 -12.93 -7.26
CA ASP A 39 -20.48 -13.32 -8.65
C ASP A 39 -21.91 -13.87 -8.86
N LYS A 40 -22.23 -14.22 -10.10
CA LYS A 40 -23.55 -14.77 -10.46
C LYS A 40 -23.85 -16.12 -9.81
N VAL A 41 -22.83 -16.81 -9.34
CA VAL A 41 -22.90 -18.15 -8.71
C VAL A 41 -22.93 -18.04 -7.19
N GLY A 42 -22.58 -16.85 -6.63
CA GLY A 42 -22.58 -16.55 -5.20
C GLY A 42 -21.20 -16.60 -4.55
N ASN A 43 -20.11 -16.78 -5.32
CA ASN A 43 -18.76 -16.75 -4.80
C ASN A 43 -18.37 -15.31 -4.42
N ASP A 44 -17.61 -15.18 -3.35
CA ASP A 44 -17.09 -13.89 -2.91
C ASP A 44 -15.88 -13.47 -3.78
N LEU A 45 -16.03 -12.32 -4.42
CA LEU A 45 -14.98 -11.66 -5.19
C LEU A 45 -14.47 -10.45 -4.40
N TYR A 46 -13.18 -10.28 -4.36
CA TYR A 46 -12.56 -9.15 -3.67
C TYR A 46 -11.90 -8.22 -4.67
N SER A 47 -11.95 -6.94 -4.35
CA SER A 47 -11.31 -5.89 -5.14
C SER A 47 -10.57 -4.93 -4.23
N ALA A 48 -9.57 -4.26 -4.77
CA ALA A 48 -8.93 -3.15 -4.09
C ALA A 48 -8.64 -2.02 -5.07
N THR A 49 -8.73 -0.80 -4.59
CA THR A 49 -8.38 0.39 -5.36
C THR A 49 -7.41 1.23 -4.55
N MET A 50 -6.21 1.42 -5.09
CA MET A 50 -5.22 2.34 -4.57
C MET A 50 -5.29 3.62 -5.40
N ASN A 51 -5.81 4.68 -4.82
CA ASN A 51 -5.95 5.98 -5.47
C ASN A 51 -5.08 7.02 -4.77
N PRO A 52 -4.21 7.72 -5.53
CA PRO A 52 -3.46 8.86 -5.02
C PRO A 52 -4.32 10.13 -5.01
N ASN A 53 -3.80 11.19 -4.39
CA ASN A 53 -4.35 12.54 -4.57
C ASN A 53 -4.06 13.07 -6.00
N ARG A 54 -2.90 12.71 -6.54
CA ARG A 54 -2.47 12.96 -7.93
C ARG A 54 -1.63 11.78 -8.42
N GLY A 55 -1.93 11.21 -9.58
CA GLY A 55 -1.17 10.14 -10.20
C GLY A 55 -2.04 8.98 -10.71
N ALA A 56 -1.39 7.92 -11.15
CA ALA A 56 -2.02 6.73 -11.69
C ALA A 56 -2.69 5.89 -10.59
N TRP A 57 -3.84 5.32 -10.93
CA TRP A 57 -4.57 4.41 -10.05
C TRP A 57 -4.07 2.97 -10.23
N LEU A 58 -4.06 2.21 -9.14
CA LEU A 58 -3.93 0.76 -9.15
C LEU A 58 -5.24 0.13 -8.70
N GLU A 59 -5.81 -0.70 -9.54
CA GLU A 59 -7.03 -1.43 -9.24
C GLU A 59 -6.72 -2.93 -9.26
N TYR A 60 -7.05 -3.63 -8.19
CA TYR A 60 -6.92 -5.07 -8.09
C TYR A 60 -8.29 -5.72 -8.11
N GLU A 61 -8.42 -6.84 -8.79
CA GLU A 61 -9.66 -7.62 -8.83
C GLU A 61 -9.34 -9.12 -8.78
N THR A 62 -10.21 -9.88 -8.10
CA THR A 62 -10.24 -11.34 -8.20
C THR A 62 -11.27 -11.74 -9.24
N ASP A 63 -11.01 -12.80 -10.00
CA ASP A 63 -12.01 -13.39 -10.87
C ASP A 63 -12.63 -14.68 -10.27
N ALA A 64 -13.61 -15.25 -10.97
CA ALA A 64 -14.28 -16.47 -10.55
C ALA A 64 -13.35 -17.71 -10.49
N SER A 65 -12.14 -17.62 -10.99
CA SER A 65 -11.10 -18.66 -10.96
C SER A 65 -10.05 -18.39 -9.88
N ASP A 66 -10.34 -17.52 -8.93
CA ASP A 66 -9.43 -17.09 -7.85
C ASP A 66 -8.09 -16.48 -8.32
N VAL A 67 -8.06 -15.96 -9.55
CA VAL A 67 -6.89 -15.29 -10.11
C VAL A 67 -6.91 -13.82 -9.77
N PHE A 68 -5.79 -13.31 -9.27
CA PHE A 68 -5.60 -11.88 -9.00
C PHE A 68 -5.13 -11.13 -10.24
N TYR A 69 -5.89 -10.13 -10.61
CA TYR A 69 -5.54 -9.21 -11.69
C TYR A 69 -5.28 -7.80 -11.18
N VAL A 70 -4.44 -7.08 -11.88
CA VAL A 70 -4.20 -5.65 -11.66
C VAL A 70 -4.47 -4.85 -12.93
N ARG A 71 -5.06 -3.67 -12.77
CA ARG A 71 -5.18 -2.62 -13.79
C ARG A 71 -4.38 -1.40 -13.35
N ILE A 72 -3.60 -0.87 -14.25
CA ILE A 72 -2.86 0.35 -14.04
C ILE A 72 -3.53 1.44 -14.84
N ASP A 73 -4.08 2.45 -14.18
CA ASP A 73 -4.70 3.64 -14.79
C ASP A 73 -5.74 3.30 -15.88
N LYS A 74 -6.69 2.41 -15.58
CA LYS A 74 -7.77 1.95 -16.48
C LYS A 74 -7.33 1.15 -17.71
N ASN A 75 -6.06 0.78 -17.80
CA ASN A 75 -5.56 -0.08 -18.88
C ASN A 75 -6.07 -1.51 -18.75
N ARG A 76 -5.72 -2.35 -19.73
CA ARG A 76 -6.09 -3.77 -19.76
C ARG A 76 -5.48 -4.48 -18.55
N LYS A 77 -6.27 -5.37 -17.93
CA LYS A 77 -5.84 -6.16 -16.78
C LYS A 77 -4.69 -7.12 -17.14
N LEU A 78 -3.83 -7.37 -16.18
CA LEU A 78 -2.75 -8.35 -16.24
C LEU A 78 -2.70 -9.10 -14.88
N PRO A 79 -2.18 -10.35 -14.84
CA PRO A 79 -1.97 -11.07 -13.60
C PRO A 79 -1.12 -10.22 -12.64
N VAL A 80 -1.48 -10.19 -11.36
CA VAL A 80 -0.76 -9.35 -10.37
C VAL A 80 0.69 -9.77 -10.20
N THR A 81 1.01 -11.04 -10.44
CA THR A 81 2.38 -11.59 -10.38
C THR A 81 3.32 -10.95 -11.39
N VAL A 82 2.81 -10.56 -12.57
CA VAL A 82 3.58 -9.80 -13.57
C VAL A 82 4.05 -8.46 -12.98
N LEU A 83 3.16 -7.75 -12.27
CA LEU A 83 3.53 -6.52 -11.58
C LEU A 83 4.52 -6.81 -10.44
N CYS A 84 4.32 -7.87 -9.66
CA CYS A 84 5.25 -8.27 -8.59
C CYS A 84 6.66 -8.52 -9.14
N ARG A 85 6.78 -9.20 -10.29
CA ARG A 85 8.08 -9.40 -10.96
C ARG A 85 8.70 -8.08 -11.39
N ALA A 86 7.93 -7.23 -12.03
CA ALA A 86 8.40 -5.90 -12.45
C ALA A 86 8.92 -5.07 -11.27
N LEU A 87 8.34 -5.25 -10.07
CA LEU A 87 8.73 -4.56 -8.84
C LEU A 87 9.86 -5.23 -8.04
N GLY A 88 10.40 -6.38 -8.51
CA GLY A 88 11.58 -7.00 -7.93
C GLY A 88 11.43 -8.43 -7.40
N LEU A 89 10.21 -8.99 -7.31
CA LEU A 89 10.02 -10.41 -7.01
C LEU A 89 10.18 -11.23 -8.30
N SER A 90 11.42 -11.48 -8.70
CA SER A 90 11.77 -11.93 -10.04
C SER A 90 11.25 -13.32 -10.38
N THR A 91 11.44 -14.30 -9.52
CA THR A 91 11.13 -15.71 -9.76
C THR A 91 9.80 -16.13 -9.13
N ASN A 92 9.28 -17.30 -9.49
CA ASN A 92 8.14 -17.90 -8.82
C ASN A 92 8.45 -18.15 -7.34
N GLU A 93 9.68 -18.58 -7.05
CA GLU A 93 10.15 -18.84 -5.68
C GLU A 93 10.14 -17.56 -4.85
N ASP A 94 10.59 -16.41 -5.42
CA ASP A 94 10.54 -15.13 -4.72
C ASP A 94 9.11 -14.73 -4.36
N ILE A 95 8.16 -14.94 -5.29
CA ILE A 95 6.75 -14.63 -5.08
C ILE A 95 6.15 -15.53 -3.99
N LEU A 96 6.41 -16.85 -4.06
CA LEU A 96 5.93 -17.80 -3.06
C LEU A 96 6.61 -17.59 -1.71
N ASN A 97 7.90 -17.30 -1.68
CA ASN A 97 8.61 -16.94 -0.45
C ASN A 97 8.06 -15.68 0.19
N PHE A 98 7.60 -14.73 -0.61
CA PHE A 98 7.01 -13.49 -0.11
C PHE A 98 5.56 -13.69 0.37
N PHE A 99 4.66 -14.19 -0.49
CA PHE A 99 3.23 -14.28 -0.18
C PHE A 99 2.81 -15.57 0.53
N GLY A 100 3.59 -16.66 0.41
CA GLY A 100 3.23 -18.00 0.83
C GLY A 100 2.57 -18.83 -0.29
N ASP A 101 2.37 -20.13 -0.02
CA ASP A 101 1.79 -21.10 -0.95
C ASP A 101 0.25 -21.04 -0.92
N ASP A 102 -0.31 -19.88 -1.15
CA ASP A 102 -1.76 -19.68 -1.23
C ASP A 102 -2.31 -20.11 -2.58
N GLU A 103 -3.49 -20.76 -2.59
CA GLU A 103 -4.14 -21.27 -3.80
C GLU A 103 -4.38 -20.17 -4.85
N ARG A 104 -4.71 -18.95 -4.40
CA ARG A 104 -4.95 -17.81 -5.30
C ARG A 104 -3.66 -17.29 -5.92
N ILE A 105 -2.57 -17.29 -5.14
CA ILE A 105 -1.25 -16.94 -5.67
C ILE A 105 -0.79 -17.97 -6.68
N LEU A 106 -0.97 -19.27 -6.39
CA LEU A 106 -0.63 -20.36 -7.31
C LEU A 106 -1.47 -20.29 -8.61
N ALA A 107 -2.78 -20.10 -8.51
CA ALA A 107 -3.66 -19.91 -9.67
C ALA A 107 -3.27 -18.68 -10.51
N THR A 108 -2.80 -17.61 -9.86
CA THR A 108 -2.33 -16.41 -10.54
C THR A 108 -1.00 -16.67 -11.27
N LEU A 109 -0.08 -17.43 -10.65
CA LEU A 109 1.19 -17.81 -11.28
C LEU A 109 0.98 -18.71 -12.50
N GLU A 110 -0.03 -19.58 -12.51
CA GLU A 110 -0.38 -20.39 -13.69
C GLU A 110 -0.85 -19.56 -14.89
N LYS A 111 -1.45 -18.40 -14.63
CA LYS A 111 -1.89 -17.44 -15.68
C LYS A 111 -0.77 -16.49 -16.12
N ASP A 112 0.30 -16.40 -15.35
CA ASP A 112 1.44 -15.54 -15.63
C ASP A 112 2.34 -16.20 -16.70
N THR A 113 2.52 -15.52 -17.80
CA THR A 113 3.39 -15.98 -18.89
C THR A 113 4.85 -15.53 -18.74
N THR A 114 5.12 -14.65 -17.78
CA THR A 114 6.46 -14.10 -17.54
C THR A 114 7.24 -14.96 -16.55
N LYS A 115 8.58 -14.95 -16.64
CA LYS A 115 9.45 -15.84 -15.84
C LYS A 115 10.42 -15.08 -14.94
N ASN A 116 10.69 -13.83 -15.27
CA ASN A 116 11.68 -13.01 -14.59
C ASN A 116 11.26 -11.53 -14.57
N GLN A 117 12.06 -10.70 -13.89
CA GLN A 117 11.80 -9.28 -13.75
C GLN A 117 11.76 -8.53 -15.09
N GLU A 118 12.68 -8.84 -16.00
CA GLU A 118 12.75 -8.19 -17.31
C GLU A 118 11.50 -8.45 -18.13
N GLU A 119 11.05 -9.71 -18.22
CA GLU A 119 9.81 -10.07 -18.91
C GLU A 119 8.58 -9.40 -18.27
N GLY A 120 8.54 -9.33 -16.92
CA GLY A 120 7.50 -8.63 -16.19
C GLY A 120 7.45 -7.14 -16.53
N LEU A 121 8.59 -6.45 -16.54
CA LEU A 121 8.72 -5.05 -16.96
C LEU A 121 8.22 -4.83 -18.39
N LEU A 122 8.67 -5.67 -19.34
CA LEU A 122 8.27 -5.57 -20.73
C LEU A 122 6.77 -5.80 -20.93
N GLU A 123 6.17 -6.77 -20.22
CA GLU A 123 4.73 -7.04 -20.32
C GLU A 123 3.89 -5.90 -19.72
N VAL A 124 4.29 -5.33 -18.58
CA VAL A 124 3.66 -4.13 -18.03
C VAL A 124 3.72 -2.98 -19.04
N TYR A 125 4.88 -2.76 -19.65
CA TYR A 125 5.05 -1.69 -20.63
C TYR A 125 4.15 -1.89 -21.86
N ARG A 126 4.04 -3.11 -22.40
CA ARG A 126 3.14 -3.42 -23.52
C ARG A 126 1.68 -3.11 -23.22
N LYS A 127 1.25 -3.30 -21.98
CA LYS A 127 -0.13 -2.94 -21.54
C LYS A 127 -0.32 -1.44 -21.42
N LEU A 128 0.70 -0.72 -20.96
CA LEU A 128 0.66 0.74 -20.76
C LEU A 128 0.81 1.50 -22.10
N ARG A 129 1.65 1.01 -23.00
CA ARG A 129 2.00 1.64 -24.28
C ARG A 129 1.84 0.66 -25.45
N PRO A 130 0.59 0.31 -25.84
CA PRO A 130 0.37 -0.57 -26.98
C PRO A 130 0.92 0.05 -28.26
N GLY A 131 1.73 -0.73 -29.01
CA GLY A 131 2.29 -0.31 -30.29
C GLY A 131 3.71 0.28 -30.24
N GLU A 132 4.24 0.55 -29.05
CA GLU A 132 5.65 0.96 -28.88
C GLU A 132 6.53 -0.29 -28.63
N PRO A 133 7.74 -0.38 -29.25
CA PRO A 133 8.66 -1.46 -28.96
C PRO A 133 9.17 -1.36 -27.51
N PRO A 134 8.97 -2.40 -26.68
CA PRO A 134 9.36 -2.34 -25.29
C PRO A 134 10.86 -2.56 -25.12
N THR A 135 11.52 -1.74 -24.29
CA THR A 135 12.86 -2.00 -23.76
C THR A 135 12.81 -1.99 -22.24
N VAL A 136 13.74 -2.69 -21.59
CA VAL A 136 13.81 -2.74 -20.11
C VAL A 136 13.98 -1.34 -19.50
N GLU A 137 14.80 -0.51 -20.14
CA GLU A 137 15.04 0.86 -19.70
C GLU A 137 13.79 1.73 -19.78
N SER A 138 13.05 1.66 -20.93
CA SER A 138 11.81 2.38 -21.12
C SER A 138 10.74 1.92 -20.13
N ALA A 139 10.64 0.62 -19.90
CA ALA A 139 9.67 0.03 -18.99
C ALA A 139 9.96 0.46 -17.53
N THR A 140 11.21 0.38 -17.08
CA THR A 140 11.63 0.82 -15.76
C THR A 140 11.37 2.32 -15.58
N SER A 141 11.76 3.13 -16.56
CA SER A 141 11.50 4.57 -16.54
C SER A 141 10.00 4.90 -16.45
N GLN A 142 9.16 4.17 -17.20
CA GLN A 142 7.71 4.37 -17.20
C GLN A 142 7.09 4.03 -15.85
N ILE A 143 7.47 2.91 -15.21
CA ILE A 143 6.98 2.52 -13.89
C ILE A 143 7.43 3.54 -12.83
N ASN A 144 8.69 3.94 -12.85
CA ASN A 144 9.22 4.94 -11.95
C ASN A 144 8.47 6.27 -12.07
N MET A 145 8.21 6.69 -13.29
CA MET A 145 7.48 7.92 -13.58
C MET A 145 6.02 7.87 -13.13
N LEU A 146 5.37 6.70 -13.21
CA LEU A 146 3.96 6.55 -12.83
C LEU A 146 3.74 6.49 -11.32
N PHE A 147 4.64 5.84 -10.57
CA PHE A 147 4.40 5.53 -9.16
C PHE A 147 5.39 6.18 -8.19
N PHE A 148 6.65 6.38 -8.59
CA PHE A 148 7.73 6.75 -7.68
C PHE A 148 8.27 8.17 -7.88
N ASP A 149 7.85 8.87 -8.95
CA ASP A 149 8.22 10.27 -9.18
C ASP A 149 7.30 11.22 -8.39
N PRO A 150 7.81 11.95 -7.37
CA PRO A 150 7.01 12.86 -6.55
C PRO A 150 6.43 14.06 -7.33
N ARG A 151 6.93 14.32 -8.54
CA ARG A 151 6.36 15.35 -9.43
C ARG A 151 5.07 14.90 -10.09
N ARG A 152 4.87 13.59 -10.23
CA ARG A 152 3.72 13.00 -10.94
C ARG A 152 2.78 12.24 -10.04
N TYR A 153 3.27 11.66 -8.95
CA TYR A 153 2.51 10.89 -8.00
C TYR A 153 2.59 11.52 -6.61
N ASP A 154 1.44 11.74 -5.99
CA ASP A 154 1.35 12.28 -4.63
C ASP A 154 0.17 11.65 -3.89
N LEU A 155 0.45 10.95 -2.81
CA LEU A 155 -0.57 10.41 -1.90
C LEU A 155 -1.19 11.49 -1.03
N SER A 156 -0.58 12.64 -0.91
CA SER A 156 -0.79 13.61 0.15
C SER A 156 -0.52 13.01 1.55
N ARG A 157 -0.40 13.84 2.56
CA ARG A 157 -0.25 13.42 3.96
C ARG A 157 -1.43 12.54 4.43
N PHE A 158 -2.64 12.93 4.06
CA PHE A 158 -3.84 12.20 4.44
C PHE A 158 -3.92 10.80 3.82
N GLY A 159 -3.55 10.65 2.54
CA GLY A 159 -3.49 9.35 1.88
C GLY A 159 -2.44 8.43 2.47
N ARG A 160 -1.25 8.97 2.80
CA ARG A 160 -0.20 8.22 3.48
C ARG A 160 -0.66 7.72 4.86
N TYR A 161 -1.29 8.59 5.65
CA TYR A 161 -1.86 8.19 6.94
C TYR A 161 -2.89 7.05 6.80
N LYS A 162 -3.84 7.17 5.87
CA LYS A 162 -4.85 6.14 5.64
C LYS A 162 -4.24 4.82 5.19
N MET A 163 -3.27 4.87 4.28
CA MET A 163 -2.58 3.68 3.78
C MET A 163 -1.82 2.97 4.90
N ASN A 164 -1.01 3.68 5.66
CA ASN A 164 -0.26 3.12 6.79
C ASN A 164 -1.19 2.53 7.85
N LYS A 165 -2.33 3.18 8.13
CA LYS A 165 -3.34 2.68 9.08
C LYS A 165 -4.02 1.40 8.58
N LYS A 166 -4.30 1.30 7.27
CA LYS A 166 -4.96 0.13 6.67
C LYS A 166 -4.02 -1.06 6.60
N LEU A 167 -2.78 -0.83 6.19
CA LEU A 167 -1.77 -1.88 5.99
C LEU A 167 -1.02 -2.26 7.28
N SER A 168 -1.32 -1.64 8.43
CA SER A 168 -0.70 -1.96 9.72
C SER A 168 -0.98 -3.41 10.16
N LEU A 169 -0.09 -3.94 10.98
CA LEU A 169 -0.13 -5.33 11.43
C LEU A 169 -1.25 -5.58 12.45
N ALA A 170 -1.34 -4.74 13.49
CA ALA A 170 -2.13 -5.00 14.68
C ALA A 170 -3.61 -5.33 14.39
N ARG A 171 -4.25 -4.59 13.48
CA ARG A 171 -5.66 -4.80 13.14
C ARG A 171 -5.94 -6.09 12.40
N ARG A 172 -4.93 -6.61 11.70
CA ARG A 172 -5.06 -7.81 10.85
C ARG A 172 -4.82 -9.09 11.62
N ILE A 173 -3.93 -9.06 12.62
CA ILE A 173 -3.55 -10.25 13.37
C ILE A 173 -4.30 -10.42 14.70
N THR A 174 -4.95 -9.37 15.20
CA THR A 174 -5.73 -9.45 16.44
C THR A 174 -6.83 -10.52 16.36
N GLY A 175 -6.85 -11.42 17.34
CA GLY A 175 -7.82 -12.53 17.43
C GLY A 175 -7.40 -13.78 16.68
N GLN A 176 -6.37 -13.72 15.85
CA GLN A 176 -5.80 -14.85 15.11
C GLN A 176 -4.83 -15.68 15.96
N VAL A 177 -4.37 -16.80 15.45
CA VAL A 177 -3.39 -17.67 16.08
C VAL A 177 -2.07 -17.59 15.34
N ALA A 178 -0.97 -17.34 16.06
CA ALA A 178 0.36 -17.30 15.46
C ALA A 178 0.79 -18.72 15.03
N ALA A 179 1.27 -18.88 13.80
CA ALA A 179 1.81 -20.16 13.33
C ALA A 179 3.25 -20.36 13.78
N GLU A 180 3.99 -19.29 13.94
CA GLU A 180 5.40 -19.28 14.35
C GLU A 180 5.64 -18.20 15.40
N ASN A 181 6.81 -18.28 16.07
CA ASN A 181 7.21 -17.24 17.02
C ASN A 181 7.36 -15.90 16.33
N VAL A 182 6.73 -14.87 16.87
CA VAL A 182 6.89 -13.49 16.41
C VAL A 182 7.99 -12.82 17.22
N VAL A 183 9.05 -12.41 16.55
CA VAL A 183 10.28 -11.89 17.16
C VAL A 183 10.44 -10.42 16.84
N ALA A 184 10.82 -9.61 17.82
CA ALA A 184 11.15 -8.20 17.63
C ALA A 184 12.45 -8.08 16.80
N PRO A 185 12.44 -7.34 15.67
CA PRO A 185 13.56 -7.34 14.74
C PRO A 185 14.83 -6.65 15.25
N LEU A 186 14.74 -5.76 16.25
CA LEU A 186 15.90 -5.08 16.83
C LEU A 186 16.49 -5.80 18.06
N THR A 187 15.64 -6.43 18.88
CA THR A 187 16.06 -7.02 20.17
C THR A 187 16.17 -8.55 20.14
N GLY A 188 15.54 -9.20 19.17
CA GLY A 188 15.44 -10.66 19.15
C GLY A 188 14.48 -11.25 20.20
N GLU A 189 13.75 -10.41 20.96
CA GLU A 189 12.77 -10.85 21.95
C GLU A 189 11.58 -11.54 21.26
N ILE A 190 11.15 -12.69 21.79
CA ILE A 190 9.92 -13.34 21.35
C ILE A 190 8.74 -12.57 21.95
N LEU A 191 7.96 -11.91 21.08
CA LEU A 191 6.80 -11.13 21.47
C LEU A 191 5.53 -11.99 21.56
N ILE A 192 5.41 -12.98 20.69
CA ILE A 192 4.27 -13.89 20.60
C ILE A 192 4.81 -15.29 20.32
N GLU A 193 4.42 -16.26 21.13
CA GLU A 193 4.82 -17.66 20.94
C GLU A 193 3.98 -18.33 19.85
N ALA A 194 4.57 -19.31 19.16
CA ALA A 194 3.86 -20.14 18.20
C ALA A 194 2.68 -20.87 18.86
N GLY A 195 1.53 -20.89 18.19
CA GLY A 195 0.28 -21.46 18.71
C GLY A 195 -0.50 -20.57 19.67
N ALA A 196 0.03 -19.41 20.06
CA ALA A 196 -0.67 -18.49 20.94
C ALA A 196 -1.75 -17.68 20.17
N LYS A 197 -2.88 -17.46 20.83
CA LYS A 197 -3.90 -16.53 20.33
C LYS A 197 -3.44 -15.09 20.55
N ILE A 198 -3.45 -14.32 19.49
CA ILE A 198 -2.92 -12.95 19.48
C ILE A 198 -3.98 -12.01 20.06
N THR A 199 -3.69 -11.46 21.24
CA THR A 199 -4.51 -10.41 21.86
C THR A 199 -4.22 -9.08 21.19
N ARG A 200 -5.10 -8.09 21.42
CA ARG A 200 -4.89 -6.73 20.90
C ARG A 200 -3.57 -6.11 21.42
N GLU A 201 -3.25 -6.33 22.66
CA GLU A 201 -2.01 -5.81 23.29
C GLU A 201 -0.76 -6.42 22.64
N LEU A 202 -0.76 -7.74 22.43
CA LEU A 202 0.34 -8.43 21.75
C LEU A 202 0.48 -7.97 20.29
N ALA A 203 -0.63 -7.77 19.59
CA ALA A 203 -0.64 -7.28 18.22
C ALA A 203 -0.08 -5.84 18.12
N GLU A 204 -0.48 -4.96 19.04
CA GLU A 204 0.03 -3.59 19.11
C GLU A 204 1.53 -3.58 19.51
N LYS A 205 1.96 -4.47 20.43
CA LYS A 205 3.37 -4.62 20.80
C LYS A 205 4.22 -5.05 19.60
N ALA A 206 3.75 -6.02 18.82
CA ALA A 206 4.44 -6.48 17.61
C ALA A 206 4.51 -5.39 16.53
N ASP A 207 3.41 -4.68 16.27
CA ASP A 207 3.35 -3.58 15.30
C ASP A 207 4.29 -2.43 15.68
N ASN A 208 4.34 -2.06 16.97
CA ASN A 208 5.23 -1.02 17.49
C ASN A 208 6.70 -1.43 17.55
N ALA A 209 6.99 -2.72 17.66
CA ALA A 209 8.36 -3.24 17.62
C ALA A 209 8.96 -3.31 16.20
N GLY A 210 8.19 -3.00 15.18
CA GLY A 210 8.65 -3.02 13.79
C GLY A 210 8.55 -4.39 13.11
N VAL A 211 7.74 -5.30 13.64
CA VAL A 211 7.49 -6.59 12.97
C VAL A 211 6.75 -6.34 11.66
N ASN A 212 7.35 -6.81 10.55
CA ASN A 212 6.80 -6.61 9.21
C ASN A 212 6.03 -7.83 8.68
N LEU A 213 6.31 -9.01 9.19
CA LEU A 213 5.70 -10.27 8.75
C LEU A 213 5.30 -11.10 9.96
N VAL A 214 4.07 -11.64 9.91
CA VAL A 214 3.57 -12.64 10.87
C VAL A 214 2.93 -13.77 10.10
N GLU A 215 3.26 -15.02 10.42
CA GLU A 215 2.58 -16.20 9.92
C GLU A 215 1.44 -16.58 10.86
N LEU A 216 0.25 -16.68 10.30
CA LEU A 216 -0.96 -17.08 11.01
C LEU A 216 -1.38 -18.48 10.64
N LYS A 217 -1.91 -19.21 11.63
CA LYS A 217 -2.51 -20.51 11.44
C LYS A 217 -3.96 -20.35 11.01
N LEU A 218 -4.32 -20.97 9.89
CA LEU A 218 -5.70 -21.05 9.42
C LEU A 218 -6.26 -22.43 9.83
N ASP A 219 -7.33 -22.40 10.61
CA ASP A 219 -8.08 -23.62 10.89
C ASP A 219 -9.03 -23.88 9.73
N ASP A 220 -8.71 -24.86 8.90
CA ASP A 220 -9.63 -25.37 7.87
C ASP A 220 -10.31 -26.63 8.40
N PRO A 221 -11.61 -26.57 8.71
CA PRO A 221 -12.33 -27.73 9.27
C PRO A 221 -12.42 -28.93 8.30
N MET A 222 -12.07 -28.74 7.04
CA MET A 222 -12.08 -29.77 6.00
C MET A 222 -10.69 -30.41 5.73
N LYS A 223 -9.63 -29.89 6.35
CA LYS A 223 -8.25 -30.37 6.13
C LYS A 223 -7.60 -30.72 7.45
N GLU A 224 -6.96 -31.91 7.52
CA GLU A 224 -6.22 -32.37 8.71
C GLU A 224 -4.97 -31.52 9.00
N GLU A 225 -4.39 -30.88 7.99
CA GLU A 225 -3.24 -29.99 8.15
C GLU A 225 -3.67 -28.52 8.19
N SER A 226 -3.25 -27.82 9.24
CA SER A 226 -3.45 -26.39 9.35
C SER A 226 -2.62 -25.65 8.29
N ARG A 227 -3.29 -24.82 7.49
CA ARG A 227 -2.62 -23.94 6.54
C ARG A 227 -1.99 -22.76 7.27
N LYS A 228 -0.93 -22.23 6.70
CA LYS A 228 -0.31 -20.98 7.15
C LYS A 228 -0.57 -19.89 6.13
N ILE A 229 -0.81 -18.68 6.61
CA ILE A 229 -0.88 -17.48 5.77
C ILE A 229 0.04 -16.42 6.31
N LYS A 230 0.73 -15.73 5.40
CA LYS A 230 1.60 -14.61 5.72
C LYS A 230 0.82 -13.31 5.73
N VAL A 231 0.95 -12.56 6.81
CA VAL A 231 0.44 -11.19 6.93
C VAL A 231 1.64 -10.25 6.90
N ILE A 232 1.71 -9.43 5.84
CA ILE A 232 2.84 -8.55 5.55
C ILE A 232 2.37 -7.12 5.60
N THR A 233 3.14 -6.24 6.24
CA THR A 233 2.87 -4.80 6.31
C THR A 233 3.66 -4.05 5.24
N ASN A 234 3.45 -2.75 5.15
CA ASN A 234 4.29 -1.86 4.34
C ASN A 234 5.54 -1.35 5.07
N GLY A 235 5.91 -1.95 6.21
CA GLY A 235 7.10 -1.59 6.97
C GLY A 235 7.05 -0.22 7.65
N CYS A 236 5.87 0.39 7.81
CA CYS A 236 5.75 1.68 8.50
C CYS A 236 5.39 1.48 9.97
N VAL A 237 6.11 2.15 10.86
CA VAL A 237 5.99 2.07 12.34
C VAL A 237 5.83 3.43 12.98
N ASP A 238 5.39 3.47 14.23
CA ASP A 238 5.45 4.68 15.05
C ASP A 238 6.90 4.91 15.49
N ALA A 239 7.51 6.00 15.03
CA ALA A 239 8.89 6.32 15.31
C ALA A 239 9.15 6.60 16.81
N GLN A 240 8.13 7.02 17.58
CA GLN A 240 8.30 7.39 18.99
C GLN A 240 8.82 6.22 19.84
N GLY A 241 8.49 4.99 19.49
CA GLY A 241 8.94 3.80 20.23
C GLY A 241 10.46 3.52 20.12
N PHE A 242 11.17 4.16 19.21
CA PHE A 242 12.58 3.89 18.92
C PHE A 242 13.55 4.99 19.40
N PHE A 243 13.04 6.15 19.81
CA PHE A 243 13.84 7.29 20.22
C PHE A 243 13.49 7.73 21.65
N SER A 244 14.50 8.22 22.39
CA SER A 244 14.35 8.70 23.78
C SER A 244 13.82 10.13 23.90
N PHE A 245 13.66 10.84 22.77
CA PHE A 245 13.14 12.20 22.67
C PHE A 245 11.82 12.26 21.92
N ASP A 246 11.10 13.37 21.99
CA ASP A 246 9.86 13.55 21.22
C ASP A 246 10.18 13.77 19.74
N VAL A 247 9.87 12.78 18.91
CA VAL A 247 10.13 12.82 17.46
C VAL A 247 9.33 13.91 16.73
N LYS A 248 8.26 14.44 17.35
CA LYS A 248 7.47 15.55 16.81
C LYS A 248 8.28 16.85 16.71
N GLU A 249 9.27 17.04 17.58
CA GLU A 249 10.21 18.18 17.50
C GLU A 249 11.03 18.15 16.20
N CYS A 250 11.17 16.98 15.58
CA CYS A 250 11.82 16.80 14.29
C CYS A 250 10.85 16.85 13.09
N GLY A 251 9.57 17.15 13.32
CA GLY A 251 8.53 17.21 12.29
C GLY A 251 7.90 15.86 11.96
N ILE A 252 8.25 14.80 12.69
CA ILE A 252 7.72 13.45 12.49
C ILE A 252 6.39 13.31 13.21
N ASN A 253 5.30 13.35 12.46
CA ASN A 253 3.92 13.26 12.98
C ASN A 253 3.13 12.07 12.42
N GLU A 254 3.76 11.25 11.61
CA GLU A 254 3.17 10.13 10.88
C GLU A 254 4.00 8.87 11.14
N ARG A 255 3.45 7.70 10.79
CA ARG A 255 4.23 6.45 10.78
C ARG A 255 5.32 6.53 9.72
N CYS A 256 6.52 6.08 10.07
CA CYS A 256 7.73 6.16 9.27
C CYS A 256 8.19 4.79 8.80
N SER A 257 9.00 4.75 7.75
CA SER A 257 9.71 3.54 7.32
C SER A 257 10.61 3.01 8.42
N PHE A 258 10.39 1.77 8.85
CA PHE A 258 11.21 1.09 9.85
C PHE A 258 12.66 0.91 9.38
N ASP A 259 12.86 0.62 8.10
CA ASP A 259 14.19 0.45 7.52
C ASP A 259 15.03 1.74 7.61
N GLU A 260 14.37 2.90 7.39
CA GLU A 260 15.06 4.19 7.53
C GLU A 260 15.33 4.55 9.00
N ILE A 261 14.40 4.21 9.91
CA ILE A 261 14.64 4.35 11.36
C ILE A 261 15.82 3.49 11.78
N LYS A 262 15.86 2.22 11.34
CA LYS A 262 16.94 1.30 11.64
C LYS A 262 18.28 1.82 11.15
N LYS A 263 18.38 2.36 9.93
CA LYS A 263 19.60 2.99 9.42
C LYS A 263 20.10 4.14 10.31
N ILE A 264 19.18 4.97 10.83
CA ILE A 264 19.56 6.05 11.75
C ILE A 264 20.11 5.48 13.06
N LEU A 265 19.45 4.49 13.65
CA LEU A 265 19.89 3.85 14.90
C LEU A 265 21.21 3.12 14.74
N ASP A 266 21.46 2.49 13.60
CA ASP A 266 22.70 1.78 13.29
C ASP A 266 23.87 2.78 13.03
N THR A 267 23.55 4.00 12.60
CA THR A 267 24.57 5.04 12.27
C THR A 267 25.10 5.75 13.51
N THR A 268 24.21 6.14 14.43
CA THR A 268 24.59 6.93 15.60
C THR A 268 23.70 6.69 16.82
N SER A 269 24.30 6.76 18.00
CA SER A 269 23.59 6.76 19.28
C SER A 269 23.46 8.17 19.89
N ASP A 270 24.06 9.20 19.27
CA ASP A 270 23.95 10.57 19.74
C ASP A 270 22.59 11.18 19.42
N VAL A 271 21.92 11.74 20.45
CA VAL A 271 20.55 12.25 20.34
C VAL A 271 20.45 13.43 19.37
N GLU A 272 21.41 14.36 19.38
CA GLU A 272 21.33 15.53 18.51
C GLU A 272 21.58 15.15 17.05
N GLU A 273 22.50 14.23 16.82
CA GLU A 273 22.76 13.70 15.48
C GLU A 273 21.55 12.90 14.96
N GLN A 274 20.89 12.09 15.79
CA GLN A 274 19.65 11.41 15.45
C GLN A 274 18.53 12.40 15.08
N LYS A 275 18.38 13.49 15.82
CA LYS A 275 17.39 14.54 15.49
C LYS A 275 17.70 15.22 14.15
N GLU A 276 18.97 15.50 13.88
CA GLU A 276 19.37 16.08 12.60
C GLU A 276 19.11 15.12 11.44
N MET A 277 19.45 13.83 11.59
CA MET A 277 19.17 12.80 10.58
C MET A 277 17.68 12.63 10.32
N LEU A 278 16.82 12.66 11.36
CA LEU A 278 15.37 12.62 11.20
C LEU A 278 14.86 13.81 10.36
N ARG A 279 15.35 15.03 10.62
CA ARG A 279 14.96 16.21 9.84
C ARG A 279 15.44 16.14 8.40
N ARG A 280 16.68 15.72 8.20
CA ARG A 280 17.29 15.61 6.87
C ARG A 280 16.63 14.54 6.00
N ASN A 281 16.29 13.40 6.59
CA ASN A 281 15.74 12.24 5.87
C ASN A 281 14.21 12.18 5.91
N HIS A 282 13.55 13.29 6.24
CA HIS A 282 12.09 13.35 6.40
C HIS A 282 11.32 12.75 5.21
N ASP A 283 11.71 13.07 3.98
CA ASP A 283 11.04 12.59 2.76
C ASP A 283 11.26 11.08 2.49
N GLN A 284 12.32 10.49 3.05
CA GLN A 284 12.59 9.05 2.98
C GLN A 284 11.84 8.30 4.10
N LEU A 285 11.73 8.91 5.28
CA LEU A 285 10.97 8.39 6.41
C LEU A 285 9.47 8.37 6.13
N ILE A 286 8.95 9.47 5.57
CA ILE A 286 7.52 9.64 5.26
C ILE A 286 7.39 9.93 3.76
N GLY A 287 7.40 8.88 2.95
CA GLY A 287 7.32 9.00 1.50
C GLY A 287 5.98 9.62 1.04
N ARG A 288 6.04 10.59 0.12
CA ARG A 288 4.87 11.20 -0.51
C ARG A 288 4.32 10.37 -1.66
N THR A 289 5.14 9.53 -2.25
CA THR A 289 4.77 8.58 -3.30
C THR A 289 4.45 7.22 -2.72
N VAL A 290 3.78 6.37 -3.47
CA VAL A 290 3.65 4.95 -3.13
C VAL A 290 5.04 4.29 -3.16
N THR A 291 5.25 3.27 -2.34
CA THR A 291 6.46 2.46 -2.32
C THR A 291 6.17 1.05 -2.84
N VAL A 292 7.22 0.32 -3.21
CA VAL A 292 7.09 -1.11 -3.57
C VAL A 292 6.46 -1.90 -2.42
N ALA A 293 6.86 -1.60 -1.18
CA ALA A 293 6.31 -2.24 0.01
C ALA A 293 4.79 -1.96 0.17
N ASP A 294 4.32 -0.74 -0.14
CA ASP A 294 2.89 -0.43 -0.12
C ASP A 294 2.12 -1.29 -1.13
N ILE A 295 2.65 -1.42 -2.36
CA ILE A 295 2.00 -2.21 -3.42
C ILE A 295 1.95 -3.69 -3.02
N LEU A 296 3.07 -4.27 -2.61
CA LEU A 296 3.13 -5.68 -2.22
C LEU A 296 2.28 -5.97 -0.97
N ALA A 297 2.30 -5.10 0.03
CA ALA A 297 1.45 -5.23 1.21
C ALA A 297 -0.04 -5.09 0.88
N SER A 298 -0.40 -4.25 -0.09
CA SER A 298 -1.80 -4.12 -0.53
C SER A 298 -2.31 -5.38 -1.22
N ILE A 299 -1.48 -6.05 -2.01
CA ILE A 299 -1.79 -7.34 -2.63
C ILE A 299 -1.93 -8.43 -1.55
N ASN A 300 -1.00 -8.45 -0.58
CA ASN A 300 -1.08 -9.36 0.56
C ASN A 300 -2.35 -9.15 1.40
N TYR A 301 -2.78 -7.90 1.59
CA TYR A 301 -4.04 -7.60 2.27
C TYR A 301 -5.23 -8.16 1.49
N LEU A 302 -5.26 -7.99 0.16
CA LEU A 302 -6.31 -8.54 -0.69
C LEU A 302 -6.39 -10.07 -0.58
N ASN A 303 -5.24 -10.75 -0.56
CA ASN A 303 -5.17 -12.20 -0.33
C ASN A 303 -5.74 -12.58 1.05
N GLY A 304 -5.40 -11.82 2.09
CA GLY A 304 -5.88 -12.03 3.45
C GLY A 304 -7.42 -11.94 3.58
N LEU A 305 -8.09 -11.09 2.79
CA LEU A 305 -9.54 -10.97 2.82
C LEU A 305 -10.25 -12.28 2.49
N GLY A 306 -9.71 -13.06 1.59
CA GLY A 306 -10.25 -14.39 1.27
C GLY A 306 -10.15 -15.40 2.41
N HIS A 307 -9.36 -15.10 3.43
CA HIS A 307 -9.19 -15.90 4.64
C HIS A 307 -9.75 -15.19 5.89
N ASN A 308 -10.64 -14.23 5.71
CA ASN A 308 -11.22 -13.40 6.79
C ASN A 308 -10.18 -12.62 7.61
N ILE A 309 -9.04 -12.28 7.00
CA ILE A 309 -8.00 -11.45 7.60
C ILE A 309 -8.07 -10.06 6.98
N GLY A 310 -8.48 -9.08 7.76
CA GLY A 310 -8.74 -7.73 7.29
C GLY A 310 -10.23 -7.44 7.16
N THR A 311 -10.56 -6.27 6.63
CA THR A 311 -11.93 -5.79 6.46
C THR A 311 -12.07 -5.01 5.17
N THR A 312 -13.22 -5.12 4.53
CA THR A 312 -13.60 -4.28 3.39
C THR A 312 -14.01 -2.87 3.85
N ASP A 313 -14.09 -1.95 2.93
CA ASP A 313 -14.37 -0.54 3.19
C ASP A 313 -15.69 -0.14 2.55
N ASP A 314 -16.51 0.60 3.28
CA ASP A 314 -17.67 1.28 2.71
C ASP A 314 -17.19 2.56 2.00
N ILE A 315 -17.29 2.57 0.67
CA ILE A 315 -16.86 3.69 -0.17
C ILE A 315 -17.73 4.92 0.04
N ASP A 316 -18.99 4.75 0.38
CA ASP A 316 -19.95 5.84 0.55
C ASP A 316 -19.90 6.47 1.94
N HIS A 317 -19.21 5.84 2.88
CA HIS A 317 -19.00 6.39 4.20
C HIS A 317 -18.22 7.71 4.12
N LEU A 318 -18.71 8.77 4.78
CA LEU A 318 -18.10 10.10 4.76
C LEU A 318 -16.64 10.14 5.22
N GLY A 319 -16.20 9.21 6.07
CA GLY A 319 -14.80 9.02 6.44
C GLY A 319 -13.89 8.60 5.27
N ASN A 320 -14.45 8.08 4.18
CA ASN A 320 -13.73 7.67 2.98
C ASN A 320 -13.89 8.66 1.82
N ARG A 321 -14.55 9.76 2.06
CA ARG A 321 -14.73 10.86 1.10
C ARG A 321 -14.10 12.13 1.64
N ARG A 322 -13.63 12.98 0.74
CA ARG A 322 -12.94 14.23 1.04
C ARG A 322 -13.59 15.37 0.26
N ILE A 323 -13.67 16.55 0.88
CA ILE A 323 -14.12 17.75 0.21
C ILE A 323 -12.89 18.50 -0.32
N ARG A 324 -12.87 18.75 -1.62
CA ARG A 324 -11.95 19.72 -2.24
C ARG A 324 -12.58 21.09 -2.21
N SER A 325 -11.94 22.02 -1.51
CA SER A 325 -12.38 23.40 -1.42
C SER A 325 -11.88 24.22 -2.62
N VAL A 326 -12.37 25.46 -2.73
CA VAL A 326 -12.04 26.38 -3.84
C VAL A 326 -10.53 26.58 -3.99
N GLY A 327 -9.79 26.77 -2.90
CA GLY A 327 -8.33 26.99 -2.95
C GLY A 327 -7.58 25.81 -3.55
N GLU A 328 -7.94 24.57 -3.19
CA GLU A 328 -7.33 23.38 -3.74
C GLU A 328 -7.67 23.19 -5.23
N LEU A 329 -8.93 23.48 -5.62
CA LEU A 329 -9.36 23.39 -7.02
C LEU A 329 -8.70 24.43 -7.93
N LEU A 330 -8.31 25.58 -7.38
CA LEU A 330 -7.58 26.60 -8.11
C LEU A 330 -6.08 26.33 -8.22
N GLN A 331 -5.54 25.52 -7.31
CA GLN A 331 -4.11 25.16 -7.30
C GLN A 331 -3.77 24.06 -8.31
N ILE A 332 -4.74 23.21 -8.66
CA ILE A 332 -4.60 22.12 -9.63
C ILE A 332 -4.61 22.66 -11.06
#